data_0a815d1174148cb99e7512a5f2db6174
#
_entry.id   0a815d1174148cb99e7512a5f2db6174
#
_cell.length_a   1.000
_cell.length_b   1.000
_cell.length_c   1.000
_cell.angle_alpha   90.00
_cell.angle_beta   90.00
_cell.angle_gamma   90.00
#
_symmetry.space_group_name_H-M   'P 1'
#
loop_
_entity.id
_entity.type
_entity.pdbx_description
1 polymer ?
#
loop_
_entity_poly.entity_id
_entity_poly.type
_entity_poly.pdbx_seq_one_letter_code
_entity_poly.pdbx_strand_id
1 'polypeptide(L)'
;MMNTVISKGQNYSFDFYDGTFNFSIDSSVVFPIPKTATTSAVSNFYSRISSGQYAPLISSLEKYQKKYNLNDWIYYQLIRKTAEQISPKADNYFGYTLYKWFLLSKCGYDARLAVGNDQVIFYVRNEEDISDIPFFMIDDKKFMCLNYHDYGKLFKQADAYKPVKILIPEAKSAFSYKVTRMPDFKPESYQEKDIEFSYRQKIHHFKLKVNEDIQTIFKNYPVVDFESYFNIPLSRETYSSLIPTLKENLKHMDQKKGVDYLMRFTRYGFLYEDDGENFGKEKRFSPEQTLLSTYSDCDDRAALFFYLVKEIYNLPMIALLYPKHLTIAVQFDKPIGEPVTYKGKKYSYCEPTPQAQNLKIGQLSSNFKNSKYEVVYAYEPKK
;
A
#
# COMPACT_ATOMS: atom_id res chain seq x y z
N MET A 1 27.45 43.63 -22.35
CA MET A 1 27.92 42.26 -22.06
C MET A 1 27.03 41.71 -20.93
N MET A 2 26.07 40.84 -21.24
CA MET A 2 25.32 40.13 -20.21
C MET A 2 26.18 39.02 -19.64
N ASN A 3 26.61 39.18 -18.39
CA ASN A 3 27.22 38.08 -17.64
C ASN A 3 26.17 36.99 -17.40
N THR A 4 26.21 35.96 -18.19
CA THR A 4 25.47 34.73 -17.92
C THR A 4 26.11 34.09 -16.69
N VAL A 5 25.51 34.31 -15.53
CA VAL A 5 25.83 33.53 -14.32
C VAL A 5 25.43 32.11 -14.61
N ILE A 6 26.39 31.25 -14.93
CA ILE A 6 26.15 29.80 -15.00
C ILE A 6 25.92 29.36 -13.55
N SER A 7 24.64 29.23 -13.19
CA SER A 7 24.24 28.61 -11.95
C SER A 7 24.69 27.15 -11.99
N LYS A 8 25.63 26.77 -11.15
CA LYS A 8 26.07 25.37 -11.03
C LYS A 8 24.94 24.58 -10.35
N GLY A 9 24.25 23.77 -11.13
CA GLY A 9 23.29 22.81 -10.60
C GLY A 9 24.01 21.82 -9.66
N GLN A 10 23.35 21.45 -8.57
CA GLN A 10 23.78 20.38 -7.67
C GLN A 10 23.26 19.04 -8.18
N ASN A 11 24.13 18.02 -8.27
CA ASN A 11 23.76 16.68 -8.68
C ASN A 11 23.50 15.82 -7.42
N TYR A 12 22.43 15.09 -7.45
CA TYR A 12 22.02 14.16 -6.40
C TYR A 12 21.84 12.77 -6.98
N SER A 13 22.15 11.78 -6.16
CA SER A 13 21.98 10.37 -6.49
C SER A 13 21.58 9.60 -5.24
N PHE A 14 20.58 8.73 -5.35
CA PHE A 14 20.23 7.79 -4.30
C PHE A 14 19.62 6.51 -4.86
N ASP A 15 19.80 5.42 -4.13
CA ASP A 15 19.17 4.16 -4.46
C ASP A 15 17.68 4.21 -4.15
N PHE A 16 16.89 3.73 -5.12
CA PHE A 16 15.45 3.59 -4.97
C PHE A 16 15.07 2.19 -5.46
N TYR A 17 14.97 1.27 -4.49
CA TYR A 17 14.81 -0.17 -4.68
C TYR A 17 15.98 -0.77 -5.51
N ASP A 18 15.73 -1.42 -6.64
CA ASP A 18 16.78 -1.97 -7.51
C ASP A 18 17.46 -0.93 -8.41
N GLY A 19 16.85 0.25 -8.52
CA GLY A 19 17.35 1.33 -9.36
C GLY A 19 18.07 2.42 -8.59
N THR A 20 18.81 3.26 -9.33
CA THR A 20 19.40 4.49 -8.82
C THR A 20 18.69 5.67 -9.45
N PHE A 21 18.16 6.57 -8.63
CA PHE A 21 17.59 7.84 -9.10
C PHE A 21 18.63 8.94 -9.08
N ASN A 22 18.90 9.48 -10.26
CA ASN A 22 19.84 10.59 -10.46
C ASN A 22 19.05 11.82 -10.91
N PHE A 23 19.31 12.97 -10.29
CA PHE A 23 18.73 14.23 -10.69
C PHE A 23 19.67 15.39 -10.43
N SER A 24 19.48 16.46 -11.18
CA SER A 24 20.16 17.74 -10.95
C SER A 24 19.15 18.78 -10.51
N ILE A 25 19.54 19.62 -9.58
CA ILE A 25 18.72 20.72 -9.09
C ILE A 25 19.48 22.03 -9.26
N ASP A 26 18.81 23.02 -9.84
CA ASP A 26 19.37 24.35 -9.99
C ASP A 26 19.34 25.12 -8.66
N SER A 27 20.36 25.93 -8.39
CA SER A 27 20.43 26.72 -7.15
C SER A 27 19.29 27.73 -6.99
N SER A 28 18.59 28.11 -8.08
CA SER A 28 17.41 28.98 -8.02
C SER A 28 16.20 28.34 -7.34
N VAL A 29 16.14 27.01 -7.23
CA VAL A 29 15.05 26.30 -6.57
C VAL A 29 15.40 25.75 -5.19
N VAL A 30 16.63 25.97 -4.70
CA VAL A 30 17.08 25.61 -3.35
C VAL A 30 17.38 26.89 -2.57
N PHE A 31 16.60 27.15 -1.53
CA PHE A 31 16.71 28.38 -0.76
C PHE A 31 16.22 28.20 0.68
N PRO A 32 16.66 29.05 1.61
CA PRO A 32 16.19 29.00 2.98
C PRO A 32 14.66 29.19 3.08
N ILE A 33 14.03 28.31 3.84
CA ILE A 33 12.58 28.32 4.12
C ILE A 33 12.39 28.50 5.63
N PRO A 34 11.51 29.41 6.08
CA PRO A 34 11.17 29.54 7.50
C PRO A 34 10.68 28.22 8.07
N LYS A 35 10.91 27.99 9.37
CA LYS A 35 10.39 26.79 10.05
C LYS A 35 8.90 26.91 10.41
N THR A 36 8.41 28.12 10.60
CA THR A 36 7.02 28.42 10.98
C THR A 36 6.08 28.33 9.81
N ALA A 37 5.03 27.52 9.95
CA ALA A 37 4.03 27.29 8.91
C ALA A 37 3.01 28.45 8.85
N THR A 38 3.11 29.28 7.83
CA THR A 38 2.16 30.38 7.56
C THR A 38 1.74 30.39 6.09
N THR A 39 0.54 30.92 5.80
CA THR A 39 0.05 31.08 4.42
C THR A 39 1.00 31.96 3.59
N SER A 40 1.56 33.03 4.18
CA SER A 40 2.51 33.90 3.50
C SER A 40 3.82 33.17 3.16
N ALA A 41 4.33 32.32 4.06
CA ALA A 41 5.54 31.52 3.80
C ALA A 41 5.31 30.51 2.66
N VAL A 42 4.13 29.87 2.58
CA VAL A 42 3.76 29.02 1.44
C VAL A 42 3.71 29.80 0.13
N SER A 43 3.07 30.98 0.13
CA SER A 43 2.96 31.83 -1.05
C SER A 43 4.32 32.31 -1.53
N ASN A 44 5.19 32.74 -0.62
CA ASN A 44 6.56 33.16 -0.92
C ASN A 44 7.39 31.99 -1.49
N PHE A 45 7.29 30.80 -0.89
CA PHE A 45 7.93 29.59 -1.42
C PHE A 45 7.49 29.32 -2.85
N TYR A 46 6.15 29.28 -3.09
CA TYR A 46 5.61 29.00 -4.41
C TYR A 46 6.04 30.02 -5.46
N SER A 47 5.95 31.30 -5.16
CA SER A 47 6.40 32.37 -6.05
C SER A 47 7.86 32.20 -6.43
N ARG A 48 8.73 31.94 -5.45
CA ARG A 48 10.17 31.81 -5.65
C ARG A 48 10.53 30.54 -6.43
N ILE A 49 10.00 29.39 -6.05
CA ILE A 49 10.32 28.11 -6.73
C ILE A 49 9.78 28.08 -8.16
N SER A 50 8.61 28.68 -8.40
CA SER A 50 7.97 28.72 -9.71
C SER A 50 8.72 29.61 -10.71
N SER A 51 9.51 30.57 -10.24
CA SER A 51 10.39 31.38 -11.09
C SER A 51 11.77 30.74 -11.34
N GLY A 52 12.07 29.63 -10.64
CA GLY A 52 13.34 28.92 -10.77
C GLY A 52 13.35 27.84 -11.85
N GLN A 53 14.50 27.22 -12.06
CA GLN A 53 14.72 26.16 -13.05
C GLN A 53 14.37 24.78 -12.48
N TYR A 54 13.09 24.50 -12.21
CA TYR A 54 12.63 23.23 -11.64
C TYR A 54 12.30 22.14 -12.70
N ALA A 55 12.08 22.52 -13.96
CA ALA A 55 11.64 21.62 -15.01
C ALA A 55 12.54 20.39 -15.23
N PRO A 56 13.88 20.48 -15.17
CA PRO A 56 14.74 19.29 -15.28
C PRO A 56 14.48 18.25 -14.18
N LEU A 57 14.23 18.69 -12.94
CA LEU A 57 13.91 17.80 -11.82
C LEU A 57 12.57 17.08 -12.05
N ILE A 58 11.52 17.81 -12.47
CA ILE A 58 10.23 17.20 -12.80
C ILE A 58 10.38 16.18 -13.92
N SER A 59 11.11 16.53 -14.99
CA SER A 59 11.37 15.60 -16.10
C SER A 59 12.09 14.34 -15.64
N SER A 60 13.04 14.45 -14.69
CA SER A 60 13.74 13.28 -14.13
C SER A 60 12.79 12.37 -13.35
N LEU A 61 11.92 12.94 -12.52
CA LEU A 61 10.90 12.20 -11.77
C LEU A 61 9.93 11.44 -12.70
N GLU A 62 9.39 12.13 -13.72
CA GLU A 62 8.46 11.54 -14.69
C GLU A 62 9.12 10.44 -15.54
N LYS A 63 10.36 10.64 -15.96
CA LYS A 63 11.13 9.63 -16.71
C LYS A 63 11.36 8.39 -15.86
N TYR A 64 11.68 8.56 -14.58
CA TYR A 64 11.90 7.45 -13.67
C TYR A 64 10.59 6.69 -13.42
N GLN A 65 9.48 7.41 -13.13
CA GLN A 65 8.15 6.81 -13.00
C GLN A 65 7.80 5.94 -14.20
N LYS A 66 7.94 6.48 -15.41
CA LYS A 66 7.65 5.77 -16.66
C LYS A 66 8.57 4.57 -16.88
N LYS A 67 9.88 4.73 -16.66
CA LYS A 67 10.88 3.66 -16.84
C LYS A 67 10.57 2.44 -15.98
N TYR A 68 10.19 2.66 -14.71
CA TYR A 68 9.94 1.59 -13.75
C TYR A 68 8.44 1.28 -13.58
N ASN A 69 7.56 1.94 -14.34
CA ASN A 69 6.11 1.81 -14.28
C ASN A 69 5.58 1.87 -12.84
N LEU A 70 5.98 2.92 -12.10
CA LEU A 70 5.61 3.10 -10.71
C LEU A 70 4.14 3.50 -10.61
N ASN A 71 3.37 2.81 -9.76
CA ASN A 71 2.05 3.29 -9.32
C ASN A 71 2.20 4.52 -8.43
N ASP A 72 1.10 5.23 -8.18
CA ASP A 72 1.13 6.53 -7.49
C ASP A 72 1.71 6.44 -6.08
N TRP A 73 1.40 5.36 -5.33
CA TRP A 73 1.93 5.17 -3.98
C TRP A 73 3.46 5.04 -3.97
N ILE A 74 4.01 4.22 -4.86
CA ILE A 74 5.47 4.05 -4.98
C ILE A 74 6.12 5.31 -5.55
N TYR A 75 5.47 5.98 -6.49
CA TYR A 75 5.95 7.26 -7.03
C TYR A 75 5.99 8.35 -5.96
N TYR A 76 4.99 8.39 -5.08
CA TYR A 76 5.02 9.29 -3.93
C TYR A 76 6.20 9.02 -2.98
N GLN A 77 6.61 7.75 -2.78
CA GLN A 77 7.82 7.44 -2.01
C GLN A 77 9.08 8.01 -2.68
N LEU A 78 9.17 7.97 -4.02
CA LEU A 78 10.26 8.62 -4.76
C LEU A 78 10.28 10.14 -4.54
N ILE A 79 9.11 10.77 -4.65
CA ILE A 79 8.96 12.23 -4.41
C ILE A 79 9.35 12.57 -2.97
N ARG A 80 8.96 11.78 -1.99
CA ARG A 80 9.36 11.95 -0.57
C ARG A 80 10.87 11.89 -0.40
N LYS A 81 11.54 10.87 -0.96
CA LYS A 81 13.01 10.75 -0.92
C LYS A 81 13.70 11.92 -1.63
N THR A 82 13.15 12.37 -2.75
CA THR A 82 13.68 13.53 -3.48
C THR A 82 13.58 14.82 -2.65
N ALA A 83 12.43 15.06 -2.03
CA ALA A 83 12.22 16.21 -1.16
C ALA A 83 13.14 16.17 0.07
N GLU A 84 13.41 14.99 0.62
CA GLU A 84 14.35 14.76 1.73
C GLU A 84 15.80 15.14 1.37
N GLN A 85 16.23 14.88 0.12
CA GLN A 85 17.55 15.29 -0.36
C GLN A 85 17.68 16.81 -0.49
N ILE A 86 16.59 17.51 -0.78
CA ILE A 86 16.58 18.96 -0.99
C ILE A 86 16.43 19.71 0.34
N SER A 87 15.56 19.24 1.20
CA SER A 87 15.20 19.83 2.50
C SER A 87 14.97 18.71 3.51
N PRO A 88 16.01 18.31 4.28
CA PRO A 88 15.89 17.20 5.22
C PRO A 88 14.77 17.43 6.23
N LYS A 89 13.92 16.42 6.42
CA LYS A 89 12.74 16.45 7.30
C LYS A 89 13.09 16.81 8.74
N ALA A 90 14.21 16.29 9.22
CA ALA A 90 14.69 16.53 10.58
C ALA A 90 15.10 18.00 10.82
N ASP A 91 15.59 18.69 9.79
CA ASP A 91 16.06 20.07 9.89
C ASP A 91 14.91 21.07 9.76
N ASN A 92 14.01 20.81 8.80
CA ASN A 92 12.88 21.68 8.51
C ASN A 92 11.69 20.90 7.92
N TYR A 93 10.80 20.42 8.77
CA TYR A 93 9.60 19.67 8.35
C TYR A 93 8.69 20.48 7.41
N PHE A 94 8.54 21.77 7.68
CA PHE A 94 7.73 22.65 6.82
C PHE A 94 8.33 22.75 5.42
N GLY A 95 9.63 23.03 5.31
CA GLY A 95 10.32 23.08 4.02
C GLY A 95 10.24 21.76 3.26
N TYR A 96 10.50 20.62 3.94
CA TYR A 96 10.33 19.29 3.37
C TYR A 96 8.92 19.07 2.80
N THR A 97 7.89 19.50 3.53
CA THR A 97 6.49 19.33 3.08
C THR A 97 6.16 20.24 1.90
N LEU A 98 6.72 21.44 1.85
CA LEU A 98 6.56 22.36 0.71
C LEU A 98 7.17 21.77 -0.58
N TYR A 99 8.36 21.18 -0.50
CA TYR A 99 8.96 20.50 -1.66
C TYR A 99 8.13 19.29 -2.09
N LYS A 100 7.68 18.45 -1.15
CA LYS A 100 6.78 17.32 -1.48
C LYS A 100 5.54 17.77 -2.24
N TRP A 101 4.86 18.78 -1.71
CA TRP A 101 3.67 19.35 -2.32
C TRP A 101 3.94 19.89 -3.73
N PHE A 102 4.98 20.70 -3.88
CA PHE A 102 5.35 21.29 -5.16
C PHE A 102 5.66 20.21 -6.21
N LEU A 103 6.52 19.26 -5.87
CA LEU A 103 6.90 18.18 -6.76
C LEU A 103 5.70 17.32 -7.16
N LEU A 104 4.87 16.90 -6.19
CA LEU A 104 3.68 16.09 -6.47
C LEU A 104 2.71 16.85 -7.37
N SER A 105 2.48 18.14 -7.10
CA SER A 105 1.59 18.97 -7.92
C SER A 105 2.13 19.20 -9.33
N LYS A 106 3.42 19.43 -9.49
CA LYS A 106 4.07 19.59 -10.81
C LYS A 106 4.13 18.28 -11.60
N CYS A 107 4.11 17.14 -10.91
CA CYS A 107 3.93 15.82 -11.53
C CYS A 107 2.46 15.48 -11.84
N GLY A 108 1.54 16.45 -11.74
CA GLY A 108 0.17 16.34 -12.23
C GLY A 108 -0.91 16.04 -11.18
N TYR A 109 -0.57 15.76 -9.92
CA TYR A 109 -1.57 15.40 -8.91
C TYR A 109 -2.20 16.63 -8.26
N ASP A 110 -3.53 16.64 -8.10
CA ASP A 110 -4.26 17.70 -7.42
C ASP A 110 -3.99 17.64 -5.91
N ALA A 111 -2.93 18.33 -5.52
CA ALA A 111 -2.46 18.37 -4.14
C ALA A 111 -2.62 19.79 -3.57
N ARG A 112 -3.03 19.88 -2.31
CA ARG A 112 -3.39 21.12 -1.62
C ARG A 112 -2.66 21.20 -0.28
N LEU A 113 -2.48 22.42 0.21
CA LEU A 113 -1.99 22.70 1.55
C LEU A 113 -3.01 23.45 2.38
N ALA A 114 -3.01 23.21 3.67
CA ALA A 114 -3.62 24.10 4.66
C ALA A 114 -2.64 24.32 5.80
N VAL A 115 -2.75 25.47 6.47
CA VAL A 115 -1.88 25.85 7.59
C VAL A 115 -2.72 26.25 8.81
N GLY A 116 -2.26 25.86 9.98
CA GLY A 116 -2.90 26.20 11.26
C GLY A 116 -2.10 25.62 12.41
N ASN A 117 -2.13 26.25 13.58
CA ASN A 117 -1.44 25.76 14.78
C ASN A 117 0.06 25.41 14.56
N ASP A 118 0.75 26.23 13.77
CA ASP A 118 2.14 25.99 13.34
C ASP A 118 2.36 24.65 12.58
N GLN A 119 1.27 24.10 12.03
CA GLN A 119 1.28 22.89 11.23
C GLN A 119 0.96 23.18 9.77
N VAL A 120 1.56 22.39 8.87
CA VAL A 120 1.22 22.35 7.45
C VAL A 120 0.58 21.01 7.14
N ILE A 121 -0.66 21.05 6.70
CA ILE A 121 -1.41 19.85 6.34
C ILE A 121 -1.36 19.69 4.84
N PHE A 122 -0.98 18.51 4.41
CA PHE A 122 -0.76 18.16 3.01
C PHE A 122 -1.85 17.19 2.54
N TYR A 123 -2.68 17.64 1.61
CA TYR A 123 -3.80 16.89 1.05
C TYR A 123 -3.55 16.52 -0.39
N VAL A 124 -4.14 15.41 -0.83
CA VAL A 124 -4.19 15.02 -2.24
C VAL A 124 -5.60 14.55 -2.59
N ARG A 125 -6.10 14.93 -3.77
CA ARG A 125 -7.39 14.46 -4.26
C ARG A 125 -7.37 12.95 -4.47
N ASN A 126 -8.36 12.28 -3.95
CA ASN A 126 -8.52 10.83 -4.06
C ASN A 126 -9.99 10.49 -4.33
N GLU A 127 -10.23 9.51 -5.18
CA GLU A 127 -11.57 9.06 -5.60
C GLU A 127 -11.89 7.63 -5.11
N GLU A 128 -11.00 7.05 -4.29
CA GLU A 128 -11.12 5.70 -3.75
C GLU A 128 -11.78 5.69 -2.37
N ASP A 129 -12.27 4.53 -1.95
CA ASP A 129 -12.80 4.33 -0.61
C ASP A 129 -11.65 4.02 0.37
N ILE A 130 -11.23 5.04 1.09
CA ILE A 130 -10.17 4.99 2.10
C ILE A 130 -10.77 5.35 3.45
N SER A 131 -10.55 4.55 4.48
CA SER A 131 -11.30 4.67 5.74
C SER A 131 -10.53 5.21 6.93
N ASP A 132 -9.21 5.04 7.01
CA ASP A 132 -8.42 5.35 8.22
C ASP A 132 -7.59 6.64 8.13
N ILE A 133 -7.71 7.38 7.04
CA ILE A 133 -7.04 8.66 6.83
C ILE A 133 -8.04 9.82 6.96
N PRO A 134 -7.73 10.88 7.72
CA PRO A 134 -8.53 12.10 7.72
C PRO A 134 -8.63 12.71 6.33
N PHE A 135 -9.81 13.18 5.97
CA PHE A 135 -10.04 13.82 4.69
C PHE A 135 -10.88 15.11 4.84
N PHE A 136 -10.81 15.94 3.82
CA PHE A 136 -11.65 17.14 3.69
C PHE A 136 -12.33 17.16 2.34
N MET A 137 -13.53 17.73 2.32
CA MET A 137 -14.24 18.02 1.08
C MET A 137 -13.92 19.44 0.63
N ILE A 138 -13.44 19.59 -0.61
CA ILE A 138 -13.16 20.89 -1.25
C ILE A 138 -13.81 20.84 -2.63
N ASP A 139 -14.76 21.73 -2.91
CA ASP A 139 -15.49 21.78 -4.19
C ASP A 139 -16.05 20.39 -4.59
N ASP A 140 -16.74 19.73 -3.68
CA ASP A 140 -17.32 18.37 -3.81
C ASP A 140 -16.32 17.25 -4.14
N LYS A 141 -15.02 17.49 -3.97
CA LYS A 141 -13.96 16.52 -4.16
C LYS A 141 -13.33 16.14 -2.82
N LYS A 142 -13.06 14.83 -2.65
CA LYS A 142 -12.41 14.30 -1.45
C LYS A 142 -10.89 14.48 -1.55
N PHE A 143 -10.30 15.07 -0.51
CA PHE A 143 -8.86 15.27 -0.36
C PHE A 143 -8.36 14.57 0.89
N MET A 144 -7.53 13.56 0.70
CA MET A 144 -6.96 12.74 1.78
C MET A 144 -5.72 13.40 2.36
N CYS A 145 -5.57 13.36 3.69
CA CYS A 145 -4.41 13.91 4.38
C CYS A 145 -3.21 12.95 4.30
N LEU A 146 -2.17 13.33 3.55
CA LEU A 146 -0.97 12.50 3.37
C LEU A 146 0.01 12.53 4.54
N ASN A 147 -0.08 13.51 5.43
CA ASN A 147 0.92 13.71 6.47
C ASN A 147 0.37 13.78 7.89
N TYR A 148 -0.89 13.37 8.14
CA TYR A 148 -1.48 13.39 9.48
C TYR A 148 -0.67 12.55 10.49
N HIS A 149 -0.11 11.43 10.04
CA HIS A 149 0.68 10.52 10.86
C HIS A 149 1.99 11.14 11.36
N ASP A 150 2.52 12.16 10.68
CA ASP A 150 3.73 12.87 11.11
C ASP A 150 3.49 13.73 12.34
N TYR A 151 2.24 14.14 12.58
CA TYR A 151 1.83 14.90 13.76
C TYR A 151 1.29 14.01 14.89
N GLY A 152 0.92 12.77 14.61
CA GLY A 152 0.38 11.83 15.59
C GLY A 152 -0.80 12.43 16.39
N LYS A 153 -0.70 12.41 17.71
CA LYS A 153 -1.74 12.96 18.62
C LYS A 153 -1.91 14.49 18.53
N LEU A 154 -0.96 15.20 17.93
CA LEU A 154 -1.04 16.65 17.73
C LEU A 154 -1.96 17.04 16.56
N PHE A 155 -2.23 16.10 15.65
CA PHE A 155 -3.20 16.31 14.57
C PHE A 155 -4.62 16.27 15.13
N LYS A 156 -5.38 17.34 14.94
CA LYS A 156 -6.80 17.41 15.30
C LYS A 156 -7.59 17.87 14.10
N GLN A 157 -8.43 17.00 13.56
CA GLN A 157 -9.26 17.31 12.39
C GLN A 157 -10.24 18.47 12.64
N ALA A 158 -10.65 18.69 13.90
CA ALA A 158 -11.51 19.79 14.29
C ALA A 158 -10.79 21.15 14.36
N ASP A 159 -9.47 21.17 14.27
CA ASP A 159 -8.70 22.43 14.29
C ASP A 159 -8.93 23.24 13.01
N ALA A 160 -8.93 24.56 13.15
CA ALA A 160 -9.15 25.50 12.05
C ALA A 160 -7.89 25.64 11.19
N TYR A 161 -7.68 24.71 10.25
CA TYR A 161 -6.65 24.86 9.23
C TYR A 161 -7.16 25.75 8.09
N LYS A 162 -6.37 26.76 7.72
CA LYS A 162 -6.67 27.70 6.63
C LYS A 162 -6.16 27.13 5.31
N PRO A 163 -7.03 26.83 4.33
CA PRO A 163 -6.59 26.37 3.02
C PRO A 163 -5.72 27.43 2.33
N VAL A 164 -4.62 27.01 1.73
CA VAL A 164 -3.75 27.87 0.93
C VAL A 164 -4.31 27.92 -0.50
N LYS A 165 -4.72 29.09 -0.95
CA LYS A 165 -5.34 29.30 -2.27
C LYS A 165 -4.27 29.50 -3.35
N ILE A 166 -3.54 28.44 -3.66
CA ILE A 166 -2.58 28.39 -4.78
C ILE A 166 -3.07 27.31 -5.76
N LEU A 167 -3.32 27.72 -7.00
CA LEU A 167 -3.68 26.82 -8.08
C LEU A 167 -2.46 26.54 -8.94
N ILE A 168 -2.12 25.28 -9.10
CA ILE A 168 -1.04 24.80 -9.96
C ILE A 168 -1.69 24.22 -11.22
N PRO A 169 -1.45 24.77 -12.42
CA PRO A 169 -2.17 24.38 -13.63
C PRO A 169 -2.02 22.91 -14.00
N GLU A 170 -0.91 22.30 -13.68
CA GLU A 170 -0.60 20.88 -13.94
C GLU A 170 -1.35 19.93 -12.98
N ALA A 171 -1.70 20.39 -11.79
CA ALA A 171 -2.29 19.60 -10.69
C ALA A 171 -3.77 19.27 -10.94
N LYS A 172 -4.04 18.23 -11.75
CA LYS A 172 -5.40 17.88 -12.21
C LYS A 172 -5.82 16.46 -11.88
N SER A 173 -4.88 15.54 -11.67
CA SER A 173 -5.16 14.12 -11.48
C SER A 173 -5.48 13.80 -10.03
N ALA A 174 -6.40 12.84 -9.81
CA ALA A 174 -6.54 12.20 -8.52
C ALA A 174 -5.33 11.30 -8.26
N PHE A 175 -5.00 11.13 -7.00
CA PHE A 175 -3.97 10.19 -6.53
C PHE A 175 -4.63 8.86 -6.21
N SER A 176 -4.04 7.75 -6.66
CA SER A 176 -4.50 6.42 -6.36
C SER A 176 -3.60 5.74 -5.32
N TYR A 177 -4.22 5.11 -4.33
CA TYR A 177 -3.50 4.26 -3.38
C TYR A 177 -3.33 2.82 -3.89
N LYS A 178 -3.87 2.46 -5.06
CA LYS A 178 -3.78 1.10 -5.60
C LYS A 178 -2.34 0.71 -5.91
N VAL A 179 -1.84 -0.30 -5.23
CA VAL A 179 -0.53 -0.91 -5.52
C VAL A 179 -0.75 -2.04 -6.49
N THR A 180 -0.61 -1.74 -7.79
CA THR A 180 -0.83 -2.69 -8.89
C THR A 180 0.45 -3.44 -9.30
N ARG A 181 1.60 -2.97 -8.84
CA ARG A 181 2.92 -3.56 -9.05
C ARG A 181 3.83 -3.21 -7.88
N MET A 182 4.56 -4.20 -7.40
CA MET A 182 5.66 -3.97 -6.46
C MET A 182 6.91 -3.52 -7.22
N PRO A 183 7.76 -2.67 -6.63
CA PRO A 183 9.06 -2.39 -7.20
C PRO A 183 9.92 -3.67 -7.22
N ASP A 184 10.85 -3.73 -8.16
CA ASP A 184 11.91 -4.72 -8.08
C ASP A 184 12.93 -4.27 -7.01
N PHE A 185 13.42 -5.19 -6.21
CA PHE A 185 14.45 -4.93 -5.20
C PHE A 185 15.78 -5.53 -5.64
N LYS A 186 16.89 -5.02 -5.10
CA LYS A 186 18.21 -5.59 -5.34
C LYS A 186 18.25 -7.05 -4.87
N PRO A 187 18.79 -7.99 -5.66
CA PRO A 187 18.82 -9.40 -5.28
C PRO A 187 19.47 -9.67 -3.90
N GLU A 188 20.50 -8.91 -3.56
CA GLU A 188 21.20 -8.99 -2.28
C GLU A 188 20.40 -8.46 -1.06
N SER A 189 19.31 -7.74 -1.27
CA SER A 189 18.46 -7.23 -0.19
C SER A 189 17.38 -8.24 0.25
N TYR A 190 17.24 -9.35 -0.48
CA TYR A 190 16.35 -10.43 -0.07
C TYR A 190 17.00 -11.35 0.95
N GLN A 191 16.20 -11.77 1.92
CA GLN A 191 16.58 -12.76 2.93
C GLN A 191 15.80 -14.04 2.71
N GLU A 192 16.42 -15.19 3.05
CA GLU A 192 15.71 -16.47 3.08
C GLU A 192 14.88 -16.56 4.38
N LYS A 193 13.63 -16.97 4.24
CA LYS A 193 12.73 -17.29 5.34
C LYS A 193 12.21 -18.71 5.17
N ASP A 194 12.36 -19.51 6.21
CA ASP A 194 11.78 -20.84 6.27
C ASP A 194 10.34 -20.76 6.80
N ILE A 195 9.42 -21.39 6.07
CA ILE A 195 8.03 -21.61 6.51
C ILE A 195 7.77 -23.10 6.54
N GLU A 196 7.19 -23.56 7.63
CA GLU A 196 6.86 -24.96 7.84
C GLU A 196 5.39 -25.11 8.20
N PHE A 197 4.70 -26.09 7.63
CA PHE A 197 3.37 -26.46 8.06
C PHE A 197 3.10 -27.95 7.83
N SER A 198 2.16 -28.51 8.59
CA SER A 198 1.75 -29.90 8.47
C SER A 198 0.50 -30.03 7.61
N TYR A 199 0.55 -30.93 6.60
CA TYR A 199 -0.59 -31.30 5.79
C TYR A 199 -0.68 -32.82 5.66
N ARG A 200 -1.80 -33.43 6.11
CA ARG A 200 -2.03 -34.90 6.07
C ARG A 200 -0.85 -35.70 6.64
N GLN A 201 -0.41 -35.35 7.83
CA GLN A 201 0.70 -36.00 8.58
C GLN A 201 2.08 -35.87 7.90
N LYS A 202 2.20 -35.06 6.84
CA LYS A 202 3.48 -34.72 6.21
C LYS A 202 3.82 -33.28 6.53
N ILE A 203 5.07 -33.05 6.93
CA ILE A 203 5.61 -31.69 7.11
C ILE A 203 6.10 -31.19 5.75
N HIS A 204 5.71 -29.99 5.41
CA HIS A 204 6.13 -29.28 4.21
C HIS A 204 6.99 -28.07 4.62
N HIS A 205 8.13 -27.94 3.97
CA HIS A 205 9.08 -26.88 4.18
C HIS A 205 9.15 -26.00 2.93
N PHE A 206 9.18 -24.68 3.14
CA PHE A 206 9.35 -23.69 2.08
C PHE A 206 10.48 -22.76 2.45
N LYS A 207 11.37 -22.51 1.50
CA LYS A 207 12.36 -21.45 1.57
C LYS A 207 11.91 -20.30 0.69
N LEU A 208 11.54 -19.20 1.31
CA LEU A 208 11.05 -18.02 0.62
C LEU A 208 12.11 -16.93 0.62
N LYS A 209 12.15 -16.18 -0.46
CA LYS A 209 12.86 -14.91 -0.50
C LYS A 209 11.90 -13.80 -0.08
N VAL A 210 12.23 -13.07 0.97
CA VAL A 210 11.46 -11.94 1.50
C VAL A 210 12.34 -10.70 1.64
N ASN A 211 11.73 -9.51 1.58
CA ASN A 211 12.46 -8.25 1.66
C ASN A 211 11.83 -7.31 2.69
N GLU A 212 12.64 -6.77 3.61
CA GLU A 212 12.16 -5.88 4.67
C GLU A 212 11.71 -4.51 4.17
N ASP A 213 12.12 -4.07 2.98
CA ASP A 213 11.65 -2.82 2.39
C ASP A 213 10.11 -2.82 2.20
N ILE A 214 9.49 -3.98 2.13
CA ILE A 214 8.03 -4.14 2.12
C ILE A 214 7.39 -3.46 3.33
N GLN A 215 7.98 -3.60 4.51
CA GLN A 215 7.48 -2.93 5.73
C GLN A 215 7.57 -1.40 5.60
N THR A 216 8.64 -0.91 4.98
CA THR A 216 8.82 0.53 4.74
C THR A 216 7.81 1.06 3.72
N ILE A 217 7.53 0.32 2.65
CA ILE A 217 6.53 0.69 1.63
C ILE A 217 5.16 0.86 2.26
N PHE A 218 4.74 -0.07 3.12
CA PHE A 218 3.39 -0.08 3.71
C PHE A 218 3.31 0.55 5.12
N LYS A 219 4.38 1.16 5.63
CA LYS A 219 4.40 1.74 6.99
C LYS A 219 3.24 2.71 7.27
N ASN A 220 2.93 3.56 6.32
CA ASN A 220 1.87 4.57 6.39
C ASN A 220 0.84 4.38 5.25
N TYR A 221 0.73 3.18 4.75
CA TYR A 221 -0.27 2.82 3.76
C TYR A 221 -1.64 2.77 4.44
N PRO A 222 -2.68 3.34 3.83
CA PRO A 222 -3.99 3.40 4.44
C PRO A 222 -4.76 2.07 4.33
N VAL A 223 -5.86 2.01 5.06
CA VAL A 223 -6.86 0.96 4.87
C VAL A 223 -7.65 1.27 3.60
N VAL A 224 -7.24 0.63 2.52
CA VAL A 224 -7.89 0.71 1.20
C VAL A 224 -9.10 -0.21 1.10
N ASP A 225 -9.94 -0.05 0.07
CA ASP A 225 -11.03 -0.98 -0.22
C ASP A 225 -10.51 -2.43 -0.41
N PHE A 226 -11.39 -3.40 -0.20
CA PHE A 226 -11.01 -4.81 -0.25
C PHE A 226 -10.56 -5.28 -1.64
N GLU A 227 -11.09 -4.70 -2.73
CA GLU A 227 -10.59 -5.01 -4.08
C GLU A 227 -9.12 -4.63 -4.21
N SER A 228 -8.77 -3.41 -3.83
CA SER A 228 -7.39 -2.93 -3.83
C SER A 228 -6.50 -3.75 -2.92
N TYR A 229 -6.97 -4.07 -1.71
CA TYR A 229 -6.25 -4.83 -0.71
C TYR A 229 -5.89 -6.26 -1.16
N PHE A 230 -6.88 -7.03 -1.60
CA PHE A 230 -6.68 -8.42 -2.02
C PHE A 230 -5.86 -8.57 -3.32
N ASN A 231 -5.70 -7.50 -4.08
CA ASN A 231 -4.98 -7.53 -5.34
C ASN A 231 -3.58 -6.91 -5.27
N ILE A 232 -3.07 -6.59 -4.08
CA ILE A 232 -1.66 -6.19 -3.90
C ILE A 232 -0.76 -7.38 -4.29
N PRO A 233 0.13 -7.22 -5.30
CA PRO A 233 0.96 -8.32 -5.78
C PRO A 233 2.15 -8.59 -4.87
N LEU A 234 2.76 -9.76 -5.01
CA LEU A 234 4.07 -10.05 -4.45
C LEU A 234 5.17 -9.38 -5.29
N SER A 235 6.31 -9.09 -4.67
CA SER A 235 7.53 -8.73 -5.39
C SER A 235 8.06 -9.93 -6.20
N ARG A 236 8.88 -9.65 -7.20
CA ARG A 236 9.34 -10.64 -8.17
C ARG A 236 10.00 -11.86 -7.53
N GLU A 237 10.96 -11.65 -6.65
CA GLU A 237 11.72 -12.75 -6.05
C GLU A 237 10.88 -13.54 -5.03
N THR A 238 10.02 -12.87 -4.26
CA THR A 238 9.05 -13.53 -3.36
C THR A 238 8.10 -14.41 -4.17
N TYR A 239 7.53 -13.86 -5.25
CA TYR A 239 6.68 -14.62 -6.17
C TYR A 239 7.41 -15.84 -6.74
N SER A 240 8.63 -15.65 -7.26
CA SER A 240 9.41 -16.71 -7.93
C SER A 240 9.87 -17.81 -6.97
N SER A 241 10.07 -17.52 -5.70
CA SER A 241 10.43 -18.52 -4.69
C SER A 241 9.23 -19.29 -4.14
N LEU A 242 8.03 -18.67 -4.10
CA LEU A 242 6.83 -19.28 -3.50
C LEU A 242 5.95 -19.99 -4.53
N ILE A 243 5.51 -19.27 -5.56
CA ILE A 243 4.41 -19.75 -6.43
C ILE A 243 4.79 -20.99 -7.23
N PRO A 244 6.00 -21.10 -7.85
CA PRO A 244 6.40 -22.33 -8.54
C PRO A 244 6.48 -23.54 -7.60
N THR A 245 6.98 -23.35 -6.38
CA THR A 245 7.08 -24.42 -5.36
C THR A 245 5.70 -24.90 -4.92
N LEU A 246 4.76 -23.96 -4.69
CA LEU A 246 3.38 -24.32 -4.39
C LEU A 246 2.74 -25.08 -5.56
N LYS A 247 2.88 -24.61 -6.80
CA LYS A 247 2.34 -25.27 -8.00
C LYS A 247 2.87 -26.71 -8.16
N GLU A 248 4.16 -26.94 -7.91
CA GLU A 248 4.73 -28.30 -7.97
C GLU A 248 4.15 -29.20 -6.88
N ASN A 249 4.01 -28.72 -5.64
CA ASN A 249 3.38 -29.48 -4.56
C ASN A 249 1.90 -29.82 -4.84
N LEU A 250 1.23 -28.99 -5.64
CA LEU A 250 -0.19 -29.14 -5.98
C LEU A 250 -0.45 -29.94 -7.25
N LYS A 251 0.57 -30.25 -8.05
CA LYS A 251 0.50 -30.81 -9.40
C LYS A 251 -0.38 -32.08 -9.52
N HIS A 252 -0.38 -32.92 -8.48
CA HIS A 252 -1.15 -34.16 -8.46
C HIS A 252 -2.40 -34.09 -7.56
N MET A 253 -2.78 -32.90 -7.13
CA MET A 253 -3.97 -32.68 -6.33
C MET A 253 -5.14 -32.22 -7.21
N ASP A 254 -6.33 -32.75 -6.94
CA ASP A 254 -7.55 -32.15 -7.49
C ASP A 254 -7.77 -30.74 -6.89
N GLN A 255 -8.60 -29.93 -7.54
CA GLN A 255 -8.84 -28.55 -7.18
C GLN A 255 -9.22 -28.37 -5.70
N LYS A 256 -10.11 -29.24 -5.16
CA LYS A 256 -10.53 -29.21 -3.77
C LYS A 256 -9.37 -29.48 -2.81
N LYS A 257 -8.55 -30.50 -3.08
CA LYS A 257 -7.41 -30.83 -2.24
C LYS A 257 -6.35 -29.73 -2.30
N GLY A 258 -6.15 -29.13 -3.47
CA GLY A 258 -5.20 -28.04 -3.64
C GLY A 258 -5.63 -26.76 -2.90
N VAL A 259 -6.90 -26.39 -2.98
CA VAL A 259 -7.43 -25.25 -2.20
C VAL A 259 -7.36 -25.54 -0.69
N ASP A 260 -7.65 -26.78 -0.23
CA ASP A 260 -7.46 -27.18 1.17
C ASP A 260 -5.99 -27.08 1.61
N TYR A 261 -5.06 -27.46 0.73
CA TYR A 261 -3.61 -27.32 0.98
C TYR A 261 -3.22 -25.85 1.17
N LEU A 262 -3.66 -24.94 0.26
CA LEU A 262 -3.38 -23.50 0.36
C LEU A 262 -4.02 -22.89 1.62
N MET A 263 -5.24 -23.30 1.95
CA MET A 263 -5.93 -22.87 3.17
C MET A 263 -5.13 -23.27 4.42
N ARG A 264 -4.58 -24.48 4.45
CA ARG A 264 -3.77 -24.95 5.59
C ARG A 264 -2.37 -24.37 5.62
N PHE A 265 -1.74 -24.12 4.47
CA PHE A 265 -0.50 -23.33 4.39
C PHE A 265 -0.70 -21.98 5.07
N THR A 266 -1.74 -21.25 4.69
CA THR A 266 -2.04 -19.94 5.28
C THR A 266 -2.39 -20.03 6.77
N ARG A 267 -3.14 -21.07 7.17
CA ARG A 267 -3.59 -21.27 8.56
C ARG A 267 -2.48 -21.63 9.53
N TYR A 268 -1.50 -22.42 9.10
CA TYR A 268 -0.52 -23.02 9.99
C TYR A 268 0.93 -22.59 9.72
N GLY A 269 1.20 -21.91 8.61
CA GLY A 269 2.53 -21.41 8.29
C GLY A 269 2.96 -20.19 9.14
N PHE A 270 2.02 -19.60 9.90
CA PHE A 270 2.25 -18.38 10.67
C PHE A 270 1.62 -18.52 12.06
N LEU A 271 2.19 -17.82 13.06
CA LEU A 271 1.57 -17.70 14.37
C LEU A 271 0.39 -16.71 14.29
N TYR A 272 -0.62 -16.93 15.13
CA TYR A 272 -1.77 -16.02 15.21
C TYR A 272 -1.55 -14.98 16.30
N GLU A 273 -1.79 -13.72 15.97
CA GLU A 273 -1.82 -12.63 16.93
C GLU A 273 -2.78 -11.53 16.42
N ASP A 274 -3.53 -10.93 17.32
CA ASP A 274 -4.48 -9.85 17.04
C ASP A 274 -3.75 -8.52 16.94
N ASP A 275 -4.10 -7.68 15.97
CA ASP A 275 -3.47 -6.37 15.73
C ASP A 275 -3.59 -5.42 16.92
N GLY A 276 -4.67 -5.53 17.69
CA GLY A 276 -4.85 -4.73 18.91
C GLY A 276 -3.77 -4.94 19.95
N GLU A 277 -3.24 -6.16 20.06
CA GLU A 277 -2.14 -6.51 20.97
C GLU A 277 -0.79 -6.01 20.45
N ASN A 278 -0.54 -6.12 19.13
CA ASN A 278 0.75 -5.77 18.53
C ASN A 278 0.91 -4.29 18.20
N PHE A 279 -0.11 -3.67 17.61
CA PHE A 279 0.00 -2.32 17.01
C PHE A 279 -0.88 -1.28 17.70
N GLY A 280 -1.75 -1.71 18.62
CA GLY A 280 -2.72 -0.82 19.27
C GLY A 280 -3.78 -0.22 18.34
N LYS A 281 -3.83 -0.68 17.08
CA LYS A 281 -4.80 -0.31 16.05
C LYS A 281 -4.85 -1.37 14.97
N GLU A 282 -5.98 -1.45 14.28
CA GLU A 282 -6.16 -2.26 13.07
C GLU A 282 -5.11 -1.91 12.01
N LYS A 283 -4.46 -2.91 11.43
CA LYS A 283 -3.47 -2.76 10.37
C LYS A 283 -3.52 -3.96 9.44
N ARG A 284 -3.89 -3.75 8.19
CA ARG A 284 -3.93 -4.80 7.18
C ARG A 284 -2.58 -5.00 6.51
N PHE A 285 -2.04 -6.20 6.60
CA PHE A 285 -0.82 -6.58 5.90
C PHE A 285 -1.12 -6.99 4.46
N SER A 286 -0.32 -6.50 3.52
CA SER A 286 -0.30 -7.06 2.18
C SER A 286 0.08 -8.55 2.23
N PRO A 287 -0.26 -9.36 1.18
CA PRO A 287 0.14 -10.78 1.14
C PRO A 287 1.63 -11.01 1.40
N GLU A 288 2.51 -10.11 0.92
CA GLU A 288 3.95 -10.23 1.15
C GLU A 288 4.37 -9.85 2.57
N GLN A 289 3.72 -8.87 3.20
CA GLN A 289 3.95 -8.57 4.61
C GLN A 289 3.55 -9.75 5.50
N THR A 290 2.46 -10.46 5.19
CA THR A 290 2.06 -11.68 5.88
C THR A 290 3.13 -12.77 5.73
N LEU A 291 3.70 -12.95 4.53
CA LEU A 291 4.80 -13.88 4.30
C LEU A 291 6.08 -13.50 5.06
N LEU A 292 6.35 -12.20 5.21
CA LEU A 292 7.51 -11.68 5.94
C LEU A 292 7.33 -11.80 7.46
N SER A 293 6.11 -11.56 7.97
CA SER A 293 5.83 -11.53 9.40
C SER A 293 5.82 -12.92 10.03
N THR A 294 6.16 -13.00 11.33
CA THR A 294 5.99 -14.20 12.13
C THR A 294 4.55 -14.40 12.58
N TYR A 295 3.83 -13.30 12.78
CA TYR A 295 2.43 -13.25 13.25
C TYR A 295 1.53 -12.67 12.18
N SER A 296 0.26 -13.08 12.18
CA SER A 296 -0.77 -12.54 11.30
C SER A 296 -2.15 -12.74 11.90
N ASP A 297 -3.07 -11.85 11.60
CA ASP A 297 -4.47 -11.93 12.03
C ASP A 297 -5.39 -12.53 10.95
N CYS A 298 -6.72 -12.34 11.08
CA CYS A 298 -7.69 -12.90 10.15
C CYS A 298 -7.71 -12.20 8.80
N ASP A 299 -7.53 -10.88 8.76
CA ASP A 299 -7.56 -10.08 7.53
C ASP A 299 -6.34 -10.39 6.66
N ASP A 300 -5.17 -10.47 7.29
CA ASP A 300 -3.89 -10.81 6.66
C ASP A 300 -3.93 -12.19 6.00
N ARG A 301 -4.47 -13.17 6.74
CA ARG A 301 -4.60 -14.56 6.27
C ARG A 301 -5.62 -14.67 5.14
N ALA A 302 -6.73 -13.95 5.25
CA ALA A 302 -7.73 -13.90 4.19
C ALA A 302 -7.13 -13.34 2.90
N ALA A 303 -6.33 -12.25 2.99
CA ALA A 303 -5.66 -11.65 1.85
C ALA A 303 -4.62 -12.59 1.21
N LEU A 304 -3.77 -13.22 2.01
CA LEU A 304 -2.77 -14.17 1.50
C LEU A 304 -3.45 -15.39 0.86
N PHE A 305 -4.45 -15.98 1.50
CA PHE A 305 -5.18 -17.12 0.95
C PHE A 305 -5.89 -16.77 -0.36
N PHE A 306 -6.57 -15.62 -0.38
CA PHE A 306 -7.22 -15.11 -1.59
C PHE A 306 -6.23 -14.97 -2.74
N TYR A 307 -5.08 -14.32 -2.47
CA TYR A 307 -4.01 -14.14 -3.43
C TYR A 307 -3.52 -15.49 -4.01
N LEU A 308 -3.23 -16.46 -3.15
CA LEU A 308 -2.74 -17.77 -3.56
C LEU A 308 -3.75 -18.55 -4.41
N VAL A 309 -5.04 -18.55 -4.03
CA VAL A 309 -6.09 -19.23 -4.81
C VAL A 309 -6.28 -18.55 -6.16
N LYS A 310 -6.25 -17.22 -6.21
CA LYS A 310 -6.32 -16.46 -7.46
C LYS A 310 -5.15 -16.80 -8.39
N GLU A 311 -3.91 -16.76 -7.89
CA GLU A 311 -2.70 -16.97 -8.70
C GLU A 311 -2.52 -18.42 -9.21
N ILE A 312 -2.99 -19.39 -8.44
CA ILE A 312 -2.76 -20.81 -8.74
C ILE A 312 -3.94 -21.45 -9.48
N TYR A 313 -5.16 -21.15 -9.05
CA TYR A 313 -6.38 -21.78 -9.56
C TYR A 313 -7.28 -20.84 -10.34
N ASN A 314 -7.14 -19.52 -10.17
CA ASN A 314 -7.99 -18.50 -10.79
C ASN A 314 -9.50 -18.79 -10.61
N LEU A 315 -9.93 -19.13 -9.38
CA LEU A 315 -11.30 -19.48 -9.06
C LEU A 315 -12.11 -18.24 -8.65
N PRO A 316 -13.42 -18.21 -8.91
CA PRO A 316 -14.30 -17.19 -8.34
C PRO A 316 -14.32 -17.29 -6.81
N MET A 317 -14.23 -16.15 -6.15
CA MET A 317 -14.19 -16.05 -4.68
C MET A 317 -15.01 -14.88 -4.17
N ILE A 318 -15.52 -15.00 -2.97
CA ILE A 318 -16.09 -13.88 -2.21
C ILE A 318 -15.42 -13.77 -0.85
N ALA A 319 -15.22 -12.53 -0.42
CA ALA A 319 -14.75 -12.21 0.92
C ALA A 319 -15.96 -11.84 1.80
N LEU A 320 -16.05 -12.49 2.95
CA LEU A 320 -17.16 -12.38 3.89
C LEU A 320 -16.69 -11.73 5.17
N LEU A 321 -17.14 -10.50 5.41
CA LEU A 321 -16.84 -9.74 6.62
C LEU A 321 -17.93 -9.98 7.67
N TYR A 322 -17.56 -10.63 8.75
CA TYR A 322 -18.32 -10.75 9.99
C TYR A 322 -17.89 -9.69 11.01
N PRO A 323 -18.66 -9.45 12.08
CA PRO A 323 -18.13 -8.64 13.17
C PRO A 323 -16.80 -9.21 13.69
N LYS A 324 -15.72 -8.45 13.55
CA LYS A 324 -14.34 -8.81 13.97
C LYS A 324 -13.76 -10.08 13.30
N HIS A 325 -14.22 -10.44 12.09
CA HIS A 325 -13.63 -11.58 11.38
C HIS A 325 -13.85 -11.49 9.88
N LEU A 326 -12.79 -11.82 9.13
CA LEU A 326 -12.81 -11.90 7.68
C LEU A 326 -12.49 -13.34 7.23
N THR A 327 -13.32 -13.88 6.36
CA THR A 327 -13.10 -15.21 5.78
C THR A 327 -13.40 -15.22 4.29
N ILE A 328 -12.95 -16.27 3.59
CA ILE A 328 -13.10 -16.43 2.14
C ILE A 328 -14.04 -17.60 1.84
N ALA A 329 -14.85 -17.45 0.81
CA ALA A 329 -15.58 -18.57 0.22
C ALA A 329 -15.22 -18.69 -1.27
N VAL A 330 -15.01 -19.93 -1.72
CA VAL A 330 -14.54 -20.28 -3.07
C VAL A 330 -15.64 -20.99 -3.83
N GLN A 331 -15.86 -20.65 -5.10
CA GLN A 331 -16.75 -21.37 -5.99
C GLN A 331 -16.04 -22.60 -6.58
N PHE A 332 -16.57 -23.77 -6.33
CA PHE A 332 -16.16 -25.03 -6.95
C PHE A 332 -17.23 -25.51 -7.94
N ASP A 333 -16.87 -26.39 -8.86
CA ASP A 333 -17.82 -27.01 -9.80
C ASP A 333 -19.02 -27.65 -9.07
N LYS A 334 -18.75 -28.27 -7.93
CA LYS A 334 -19.79 -28.79 -7.01
C LYS A 334 -19.60 -28.16 -5.64
N PRO A 335 -20.62 -27.51 -5.08
CA PRO A 335 -20.54 -26.93 -3.73
C PRO A 335 -20.17 -27.99 -2.69
N ILE A 336 -19.41 -27.58 -1.69
CA ILE A 336 -18.91 -28.44 -0.61
C ILE A 336 -19.49 -27.94 0.71
N GLY A 337 -20.05 -28.83 1.51
CA GLY A 337 -20.68 -28.49 2.79
C GLY A 337 -21.93 -27.64 2.63
N GLU A 338 -22.17 -26.73 3.55
CA GLU A 338 -23.26 -25.74 3.49
C GLU A 338 -22.76 -24.48 2.74
N PRO A 339 -23.17 -24.31 1.46
CA PRO A 339 -22.64 -23.19 0.67
C PRO A 339 -23.35 -21.89 1.01
N VAL A 340 -22.60 -20.79 0.95
CA VAL A 340 -23.16 -19.45 0.90
C VAL A 340 -23.58 -19.11 -0.53
N THR A 341 -24.75 -18.50 -0.70
CA THR A 341 -25.25 -18.08 -2.02
C THR A 341 -25.08 -16.57 -2.19
N TYR A 342 -24.41 -16.17 -3.26
CA TYR A 342 -24.24 -14.76 -3.64
C TYR A 342 -24.50 -14.58 -5.14
N LYS A 343 -25.38 -13.65 -5.50
CA LYS A 343 -25.78 -13.38 -6.90
C LYS A 343 -26.13 -14.67 -7.69
N GLY A 344 -26.85 -15.61 -7.05
CA GLY A 344 -27.27 -16.87 -7.68
C GLY A 344 -26.19 -17.96 -7.79
N LYS A 345 -24.95 -17.68 -7.39
CA LYS A 345 -23.83 -18.64 -7.37
C LYS A 345 -23.59 -19.18 -5.96
N LYS A 346 -23.10 -20.41 -5.87
CA LYS A 346 -22.83 -21.10 -4.58
C LYS A 346 -21.32 -21.15 -4.32
N TYR A 347 -20.92 -20.68 -3.14
CA TYR A 347 -19.52 -20.63 -2.69
C TYR A 347 -19.37 -21.46 -1.42
N SER A 348 -18.30 -22.21 -1.31
CA SER A 348 -17.96 -23.04 -0.14
C SER A 348 -17.00 -22.30 0.77
N TYR A 349 -17.29 -22.28 2.06
CA TYR A 349 -16.42 -21.63 3.06
C TYR A 349 -15.01 -22.21 3.05
N CYS A 350 -14.02 -21.37 3.09
CA CYS A 350 -12.60 -21.71 3.22
C CYS A 350 -12.00 -20.80 4.29
N GLU A 351 -11.89 -21.30 5.51
CA GLU A 351 -11.42 -20.54 6.67
C GLU A 351 -9.90 -20.57 6.79
N PRO A 352 -9.17 -19.49 6.41
CA PRO A 352 -7.71 -19.48 6.46
C PRO A 352 -7.14 -19.16 7.85
N THR A 353 -7.99 -18.78 8.81
CA THR A 353 -7.61 -18.45 10.19
C THR A 353 -7.78 -19.66 11.10
N PRO A 354 -6.86 -19.93 12.04
CA PRO A 354 -7.05 -20.95 13.05
C PRO A 354 -8.33 -20.72 13.85
N GLN A 355 -9.09 -21.78 14.06
CA GLN A 355 -10.31 -21.79 14.88
C GLN A 355 -10.17 -22.85 15.96
N ALA A 356 -11.01 -22.79 17.00
CA ALA A 356 -11.03 -23.80 18.07
C ALA A 356 -11.22 -25.23 17.50
N GLN A 357 -11.89 -25.35 16.35
CA GLN A 357 -12.04 -26.60 15.62
C GLN A 357 -11.24 -26.54 14.31
N ASN A 358 -10.69 -27.68 13.90
CA ASN A 358 -9.99 -27.80 12.62
C ASN A 358 -11.01 -27.87 11.46
N LEU A 359 -11.48 -26.72 10.99
CA LEU A 359 -12.49 -26.61 9.94
C LEU A 359 -11.97 -27.12 8.59
N LYS A 360 -12.79 -27.90 7.91
CA LYS A 360 -12.60 -28.34 6.51
C LYS A 360 -13.29 -27.35 5.56
N ILE A 361 -12.97 -27.43 4.26
CA ILE A 361 -13.70 -26.68 3.24
C ILE A 361 -15.20 -26.98 3.35
N GLY A 362 -16.03 -25.95 3.25
CA GLY A 362 -17.48 -26.02 3.38
C GLY A 362 -18.00 -25.98 4.82
N GLN A 363 -17.11 -25.78 5.80
CA GLN A 363 -17.49 -25.63 7.21
C GLN A 363 -17.28 -24.21 7.68
N LEU A 364 -18.27 -23.66 8.38
CA LEU A 364 -18.21 -22.38 9.07
C LEU A 364 -18.08 -22.62 10.58
N SER A 365 -17.29 -21.79 11.26
CA SER A 365 -17.21 -21.82 12.72
C SER A 365 -18.60 -21.61 13.34
N SER A 366 -18.90 -22.36 14.41
CA SER A 366 -20.15 -22.20 15.17
C SER A 366 -20.37 -20.78 15.68
N ASN A 367 -19.29 -20.05 15.94
CA ASN A 367 -19.32 -18.66 16.39
C ASN A 367 -19.95 -17.70 15.35
N PHE A 368 -19.93 -18.06 14.06
CA PHE A 368 -20.41 -17.21 12.97
C PHE A 368 -21.71 -17.70 12.32
N LYS A 369 -22.21 -18.91 12.66
CA LYS A 369 -23.41 -19.50 12.02
C LYS A 369 -24.64 -18.60 12.07
N ASN A 370 -24.82 -17.85 13.15
CA ASN A 370 -25.95 -16.95 13.36
C ASN A 370 -25.58 -15.47 13.22
N SER A 371 -24.36 -15.17 12.85
CA SER A 371 -23.89 -13.78 12.68
C SER A 371 -24.21 -13.27 11.29
N LYS A 372 -24.63 -12.01 11.21
CA LYS A 372 -24.74 -11.31 9.92
C LYS A 372 -23.34 -11.09 9.35
N TYR A 373 -23.25 -11.17 8.04
CA TYR A 373 -22.03 -10.87 7.29
C TYR A 373 -22.34 -9.94 6.12
N GLU A 374 -21.31 -9.31 5.61
CA GLU A 374 -21.31 -8.54 4.38
C GLU A 374 -20.37 -9.18 3.36
N VAL A 375 -20.76 -9.19 2.07
CA VAL A 375 -19.84 -9.55 0.98
C VAL A 375 -19.09 -8.29 0.57
N VAL A 376 -17.87 -8.15 1.07
CA VAL A 376 -17.07 -6.93 0.89
C VAL A 376 -16.24 -6.93 -0.39
N TYR A 377 -16.04 -8.11 -0.98
CA TYR A 377 -15.41 -8.25 -2.30
C TYR A 377 -15.85 -9.53 -2.99
N ALA A 378 -16.01 -9.48 -4.30
CA ALA A 378 -16.32 -10.64 -5.14
C ALA A 378 -15.39 -10.65 -6.36
N TYR A 379 -14.59 -11.69 -6.47
CA TYR A 379 -13.67 -11.92 -7.58
C TYR A 379 -14.26 -12.88 -8.60
N GLU A 380 -14.29 -12.46 -9.84
CA GLU A 380 -14.63 -13.29 -11.00
C GLU A 380 -13.42 -13.31 -11.95
N PRO A 381 -12.93 -14.51 -12.35
CA PRO A 381 -11.89 -14.63 -13.34
C PRO A 381 -12.26 -13.92 -14.64
N LYS A 382 -11.36 -13.13 -15.18
CA LYS A 382 -11.51 -12.58 -16.54
C LYS A 382 -11.41 -13.76 -17.52
N LYS A 383 -12.41 -13.87 -18.39
CA LYS A 383 -12.40 -14.85 -19.49
C LYS A 383 -11.29 -14.59 -20.48
#